data_f26772adca30be8bc79866f478ed6c62
#
_entry.id   f26772adca30be8bc79866f478ed6c62
#
_cell.length_a   1.000
_cell.length_b   1.000
_cell.length_c   1.000
_cell.angle_alpha   90.00
_cell.angle_beta   90.00
_cell.angle_gamma   90.00
#
_symmetry.space_group_name_H-M   'P 1'
#
loop_
_entity.id
_entity.type
_entity.pdbx_description
1 polymer ?
#
loop_
_entity_poly.entity_id
_entity_poly.type
_entity_poly.pdbx_seq_one_letter_code
_entity_poly.pdbx_strand_id
1 'polypeptide(L)'
;MLFRSANNEKLLDMMKDYEDALRLAKFVCVIAVVFPNGLEKTFKGITMGKIGFEYRGEHGFGYDPLFLVDGTDKTYAEMTQDEKNRVSHRARALKNMNHFYEKYFR
;
A
#
# COMPACT_ATOMS: atom_id res chain seq x y z
N MET A 1 -9.10 -18.53 0.28
CA MET A 1 -9.67 -17.21 0.60
C MET A 1 -9.88 -16.40 -0.66
N LEU A 2 -11.02 -15.82 -0.80
CA LEU A 2 -11.32 -15.00 -1.94
C LEU A 2 -11.14 -13.53 -1.61
N PHE A 3 -10.40 -12.84 -2.46
CA PHE A 3 -10.21 -11.39 -2.33
C PHE A 3 -11.29 -10.62 -3.08
N ARG A 4 -12.28 -11.33 -3.61
CA ARG A 4 -13.37 -10.72 -4.38
C ARG A 4 -14.46 -10.22 -3.45
N SER A 5 -14.09 -9.26 -2.63
CA SER A 5 -15.04 -8.60 -1.75
C SER A 5 -15.96 -7.69 -2.56
N ALA A 6 -17.07 -7.29 -1.94
CA ALA A 6 -17.98 -6.33 -2.55
C ALA A 6 -17.24 -5.02 -2.88
N ASN A 7 -16.27 -4.62 -2.06
CA ASN A 7 -15.51 -3.41 -2.30
C ASN A 7 -14.62 -3.53 -3.53
N ASN A 8 -13.98 -4.69 -3.73
CA ASN A 8 -13.15 -4.94 -4.91
C ASN A 8 -13.98 -4.97 -6.18
N GLU A 9 -15.13 -5.64 -6.13
CA GLU A 9 -16.04 -5.67 -7.27
C GLU A 9 -16.56 -4.27 -7.63
N LYS A 10 -16.88 -3.49 -6.62
CA LYS A 10 -17.33 -2.12 -6.82
C LYS A 10 -16.24 -1.25 -7.44
N LEU A 11 -15.00 -1.40 -6.97
CA LEU A 11 -13.88 -0.64 -7.53
C LEU A 11 -13.66 -0.98 -8.99
N LEU A 12 -13.66 -2.26 -9.35
CA LEU A 12 -13.53 -2.68 -10.74
C LEU A 12 -14.64 -2.10 -11.61
N ASP A 13 -15.88 -2.15 -11.11
CA ASP A 13 -17.02 -1.61 -11.84
C ASP A 13 -16.90 -0.10 -12.05
N MET A 14 -16.50 0.63 -11.02
CA MET A 14 -16.34 2.09 -11.12
C MET A 14 -15.22 2.49 -12.07
N MET A 15 -14.20 1.65 -12.22
CA MET A 15 -13.03 1.95 -13.03
C MET A 15 -13.09 1.37 -14.44
N LYS A 16 -14.12 0.61 -14.75
CA LYS A 16 -14.18 -0.16 -16.03
C LYS A 16 -14.07 0.69 -17.28
N ASP A 17 -14.54 1.93 -17.23
CA ASP A 17 -14.52 2.83 -18.39
C ASP A 17 -13.29 3.74 -18.44
N TYR A 18 -12.37 3.60 -17.48
CA TYR A 18 -11.18 4.44 -17.45
C TYR A 18 -10.02 3.76 -18.14
N GLU A 19 -9.30 4.54 -18.94
CA GLU A 19 -8.10 4.09 -19.62
C GLU A 19 -6.96 3.87 -18.60
N ASP A 20 -5.99 3.08 -19.00
CA ASP A 20 -4.82 2.77 -18.18
C ASP A 20 -4.18 4.02 -17.58
N ALA A 21 -4.00 5.06 -18.37
CA ALA A 21 -3.37 6.30 -17.91
C ALA A 21 -4.16 7.04 -16.83
N LEU A 22 -5.46 6.78 -16.71
CA LEU A 22 -6.33 7.42 -15.73
C LEU A 22 -6.57 6.56 -14.49
N ARG A 23 -5.88 5.44 -14.37
CA ARG A 23 -6.07 4.50 -13.28
C ARG A 23 -5.01 4.63 -12.18
N LEU A 24 -4.29 5.74 -12.16
CA LEU A 24 -3.26 6.00 -11.17
C LEU A 24 -3.84 6.02 -9.76
N ALA A 25 -3.12 5.42 -8.85
CA ALA A 25 -3.55 5.31 -7.46
C ALA A 25 -2.33 5.29 -6.54
N LYS A 26 -2.57 5.45 -5.26
CA LYS A 26 -1.51 5.29 -4.27
C LYS A 26 -2.10 4.72 -3.00
N PHE A 27 -1.29 3.92 -2.31
CA PHE A 27 -1.55 3.55 -0.93
C PHE A 27 -0.76 4.47 0.00
N VAL A 28 -1.37 4.85 1.10
CA VAL A 28 -0.74 5.71 2.10
C VAL A 28 -0.87 5.03 3.45
N CYS A 29 0.22 4.96 4.19
CA CYS A 29 0.22 4.52 5.57
C CYS A 29 0.73 5.66 6.43
N VAL A 30 0.04 5.97 7.52
CA VAL A 30 0.49 6.96 8.50
C VAL A 30 0.58 6.27 9.85
N ILE A 31 1.76 6.38 10.47
CA ILE A 31 2.00 5.85 11.81
C ILE A 31 2.11 7.04 12.75
N ALA A 32 1.28 7.05 13.78
CA ALA A 32 1.33 8.09 14.81
C ALA A 32 1.98 7.52 16.07
N VAL A 33 2.93 8.25 16.62
CA VAL A 33 3.59 7.90 17.88
C VAL A 33 3.29 9.01 18.88
N VAL A 34 2.75 8.62 20.03
CA VAL A 34 2.44 9.54 21.12
C VAL A 34 3.41 9.25 22.27
N PHE A 35 4.13 10.26 22.67
CA PHE A 35 5.11 10.14 23.76
C PHE A 35 4.43 10.40 25.13
N PRO A 36 5.02 9.88 26.22
CA PRO A 36 4.42 10.08 27.55
C PRO A 36 4.22 11.53 27.94
N ASN A 37 5.02 12.45 27.38
CA ASN A 37 4.89 13.89 27.66
C ASN A 37 3.80 14.57 26.82
N GLY A 38 3.06 13.80 26.02
CA GLY A 38 1.98 14.32 25.19
C GLY A 38 2.38 14.75 23.79
N LEU A 39 3.66 14.74 23.46
CA LEU A 39 4.11 15.05 22.10
C LEU A 39 3.70 13.95 21.13
N GLU A 40 3.35 14.34 19.91
CA GLU A 40 2.98 13.40 18.86
C GLU A 40 3.89 13.60 17.65
N LYS A 41 4.16 12.51 16.97
CA LYS A 41 4.91 12.51 15.72
C LYS A 41 4.27 11.53 14.76
N THR A 42 4.14 11.91 13.50
CA THR A 42 3.59 11.02 12.49
C THR A 42 4.64 10.71 11.42
N PHE A 43 4.52 9.51 10.85
CA PHE A 43 5.42 9.02 9.81
C PHE A 43 4.58 8.47 8.67
N LYS A 44 4.86 8.92 7.46
CA LYS A 44 4.07 8.57 6.29
C LYS A 44 4.88 7.70 5.34
N GLY A 45 4.24 6.68 4.79
CA GLY A 45 4.79 5.89 3.70
C GLY A 45 3.80 5.87 2.55
N ILE A 46 4.29 6.05 1.34
CA ILE A 46 3.46 6.11 0.14
C ILE A 46 4.00 5.15 -0.89
N THR A 47 3.13 4.37 -1.50
CA THR A 47 3.48 3.52 -2.63
C THR A 47 2.56 3.88 -3.79
N MET A 48 3.17 4.32 -4.88
CA MET A 48 2.45 4.67 -6.10
C MET A 48 2.20 3.44 -6.94
N GLY A 49 1.13 3.48 -7.70
CA GLY A 49 0.78 2.40 -8.60
C GLY A 49 -0.46 2.75 -9.40
N LYS A 50 -1.17 1.74 -9.82
CA LYS A 50 -2.44 1.93 -10.53
C LYS A 50 -3.37 0.75 -10.29
N ILE A 51 -4.65 0.99 -10.53
CA ILE A 51 -5.67 -0.04 -10.41
C ILE A 51 -5.66 -0.87 -11.68
N GLY A 52 -5.48 -2.19 -11.54
CA GLY A 52 -5.50 -3.11 -12.66
C GLY A 52 -6.91 -3.34 -13.19
N PHE A 53 -7.01 -4.14 -14.25
CA PHE A 53 -8.27 -4.44 -14.91
C PHE A 53 -8.90 -5.72 -14.40
N GLU A 54 -8.14 -6.54 -13.70
CA GLU A 54 -8.60 -7.84 -13.20
C GLU A 54 -7.86 -8.21 -11.93
N TYR A 55 -8.37 -9.20 -11.22
CA TYR A 55 -7.72 -9.75 -10.05
C TYR A 55 -6.43 -10.46 -10.45
N ARG A 56 -5.35 -10.19 -9.73
CA ARG A 56 -4.07 -10.88 -9.92
C ARG A 56 -3.46 -11.17 -8.55
N GLY A 57 -3.20 -12.45 -8.30
CA GLY A 57 -2.57 -12.90 -7.07
C GLY A 57 -3.56 -13.34 -6.01
N GLU A 58 -3.04 -14.03 -5.00
CA GLU A 58 -3.85 -14.65 -3.96
C GLU A 58 -3.41 -14.31 -2.54
N HIS A 59 -2.36 -13.50 -2.41
CA HIS A 59 -1.84 -13.10 -1.11
C HIS A 59 -2.36 -11.72 -0.74
N GLY A 60 -2.22 -11.38 0.55
CA GLY A 60 -2.59 -10.07 1.01
C GLY A 60 -4.07 -9.94 1.36
N PHE A 61 -4.55 -8.71 1.36
CA PHE A 61 -5.93 -8.41 1.75
C PHE A 61 -6.39 -7.09 1.12
N GLY A 62 -7.70 -6.81 1.25
CA GLY A 62 -8.26 -5.56 0.75
C GLY A 62 -8.13 -5.44 -0.77
N TYR A 63 -7.56 -4.34 -1.23
CA TYR A 63 -7.38 -4.06 -2.65
C TYR A 63 -6.10 -4.63 -3.24
N ASP A 64 -5.35 -5.41 -2.48
CA ASP A 64 -4.06 -5.96 -2.91
C ASP A 64 -4.10 -6.64 -4.30
N PRO A 65 -5.13 -7.44 -4.65
CA PRO A 65 -5.13 -8.07 -5.97
C PRO A 65 -5.40 -7.12 -7.13
N LEU A 66 -5.77 -5.88 -6.87
CA LEU A 66 -6.06 -4.89 -7.90
C LEU A 66 -5.00 -3.81 -8.03
N PHE A 67 -4.10 -3.69 -7.07
CA PHE A 67 -3.12 -2.60 -7.05
C PHE A 67 -1.79 -3.04 -7.66
N LEU A 68 -1.52 -2.55 -8.87
CA LEU A 68 -0.24 -2.79 -9.57
C LEU A 68 0.78 -1.77 -9.07
N VAL A 69 1.86 -2.26 -8.49
CA VAL A 69 2.90 -1.40 -7.90
C VAL A 69 3.81 -0.84 -8.99
N ASP A 70 4.01 0.47 -8.99
CA ASP A 70 4.91 1.14 -9.93
C ASP A 70 6.32 0.53 -9.88
N GLY A 71 6.90 0.37 -11.06
CA GLY A 71 8.23 -0.20 -11.19
C GLY A 71 8.26 -1.71 -11.16
N THR A 72 7.10 -2.34 -11.03
CA THR A 72 6.99 -3.79 -11.05
C THR A 72 5.85 -4.20 -11.98
N ASP A 73 5.80 -5.49 -12.31
CA ASP A 73 4.68 -6.07 -13.05
C ASP A 73 3.74 -6.81 -12.12
N LYS A 74 3.79 -6.52 -10.83
CA LYS A 74 3.07 -7.28 -9.82
C LYS A 74 2.10 -6.43 -9.04
N THR A 75 0.97 -7.05 -8.67
CA THR A 75 0.11 -6.51 -7.62
C THR A 75 0.67 -6.92 -6.26
N TYR A 76 0.22 -6.27 -5.20
CA TYR A 76 0.60 -6.69 -3.84
C TYR A 76 0.23 -8.15 -3.58
N ALA A 77 -0.88 -8.61 -4.14
CA ALA A 77 -1.34 -9.99 -3.94
C ALA A 77 -0.47 -11.02 -4.66
N GLU A 78 0.35 -10.58 -5.61
CA GLU A 78 1.31 -11.44 -6.31
C GLU A 78 2.69 -11.43 -5.66
N MET A 79 2.91 -10.58 -4.68
CA MET A 79 4.22 -10.40 -4.05
C MET A 79 4.42 -11.34 -2.87
N THR A 80 5.66 -11.79 -2.69
CA THR A 80 6.08 -12.43 -1.45
C THR A 80 6.15 -11.38 -0.34
N GLN A 81 6.24 -11.83 0.91
CA GLN A 81 6.38 -10.90 2.02
C GLN A 81 7.66 -10.07 1.89
N ASP A 82 8.75 -10.67 1.43
CA ASP A 82 10.01 -9.95 1.23
C ASP A 82 9.87 -8.85 0.17
N GLU A 83 9.18 -9.15 -0.93
CA GLU A 83 8.94 -8.15 -1.97
C GLU A 83 8.09 -7.00 -1.44
N LYS A 84 7.03 -7.30 -0.71
CA LYS A 84 6.18 -6.27 -0.10
C LYS A 84 6.96 -5.40 0.88
N ASN A 85 7.84 -5.99 1.67
CA ASN A 85 8.63 -5.26 2.65
C ASN A 85 9.56 -4.21 2.02
N ARG A 86 9.90 -4.38 0.76
CA ARG A 86 10.75 -3.43 0.06
C ARG A 86 9.99 -2.24 -0.50
N VAL A 87 8.72 -2.43 -0.86
CA VAL A 87 7.98 -1.43 -1.64
C VAL A 87 6.69 -0.97 -1.00
N SER A 88 6.18 -1.67 0.02
CA SER A 88 4.86 -1.35 0.55
C SER A 88 4.85 0.00 1.28
N HIS A 89 3.70 0.66 1.26
CA HIS A 89 3.48 1.92 1.97
C HIS A 89 3.71 1.77 3.47
N ARG A 90 3.34 0.61 4.03
CA ARG A 90 3.54 0.32 5.45
C ARG A 90 5.02 0.19 5.79
N ALA A 91 5.77 -0.54 4.97
CA ALA A 91 7.21 -0.70 5.17
C ALA A 91 7.93 0.64 5.09
N ARG A 92 7.50 1.51 4.18
CA ARG A 92 8.08 2.84 4.04
C ARG A 92 7.80 3.72 5.25
N ALA A 93 6.59 3.66 5.79
CA ALA A 93 6.24 4.39 7.02
C ALA A 93 7.07 3.91 8.21
N LEU A 94 7.23 2.59 8.36
CA LEU A 94 8.05 2.00 9.42
C LEU A 94 9.52 2.39 9.28
N LYS A 95 10.02 2.43 8.07
CA LYS A 95 11.40 2.84 7.81
C LYS A 95 11.63 4.29 8.22
N ASN A 96 10.69 5.17 7.91
CA ASN A 96 10.76 6.58 8.31
C ASN A 96 10.72 6.73 9.83
N MET A 97 9.88 5.97 10.50
CA MET A 97 9.81 5.96 11.95
C MET A 97 11.12 5.47 12.57
N ASN A 98 11.68 4.39 12.06
CA ASN A 98 12.95 3.85 12.56
C ASN A 98 14.09 4.85 12.36
N HIS A 99 14.11 5.53 11.23
CA HIS A 99 15.12 6.55 10.95
C HIS A 99 15.07 7.68 11.99
N PHE A 100 13.86 8.13 12.33
CA PHE A 100 13.68 9.14 13.37
C PHE A 100 14.17 8.62 14.73
N TYR A 101 13.78 7.39 15.10
CA TYR A 101 14.19 6.78 16.36
C TYR A 101 15.70 6.70 16.47
N GLU A 102 16.39 6.22 15.44
CA GLU A 102 17.84 6.12 15.41
C GLU A 102 18.51 7.48 15.63
N LYS A 103 17.93 8.53 15.06
CA LYS A 103 18.51 9.86 15.13
C LYS A 103 18.32 10.52 16.50
N TYR A 104 17.19 10.31 17.14
CA TYR A 104 16.83 11.08 18.33
C TYR A 104 16.80 10.30 19.65
N PHE A 105 16.79 8.99 19.62
CA PHE A 105 16.63 8.18 20.83
C PHE A 105 17.71 7.12 21.03
N ARG A 106 18.62 7.06 20.13
CA ARG A 106 19.65 6.06 20.19
C ARG A 106 21.02 6.57 20.63
#